data_5db9e937eb44e4f40949e222987e687a
#
_entry.id   5db9e937eb44e4f40949e222987e687a
#
_cell.length_a   1.000
_cell.length_b   1.000
_cell.length_c   1.000
_cell.angle_alpha   90.00
_cell.angle_beta   90.00
_cell.angle_gamma   90.00
#
_symmetry.space_group_name_H-M   'P 1'
#
loop_
_entity.id
_entity.type
_entity.pdbx_description
1 polymer ?
#
loop_
_entity_poly.entity_id
_entity_poly.type
_entity_poly.pdbx_seq_one_letter_code
_entity_poly.pdbx_strand_id
1 'polypeptide(L)'
;MSKTIMKDKDMETSIPTLAVDFDQYDPKNIDVWEEYIPIGNEKERLTMAIKSANLPYLIESEKGQGKTLLTHTICKENKIALVNEPIGVGTKKSDLIGSKEINRDGTFFSLGLLPKSIEVANHFGHACLYGDEGSNQEHEVQQLWHSICDGRRSIVANGKQYKLNNGCKLAIIWTINPVTYAGVNSMTEALRSRFIGSAWNYPSNSDMESVIDWTDISIDLIKTPLLTLAQDIYALKLKGDVEYALSIRDLVQFTHHYREIQDKISKPLETALNEVVMIKFSEPAERELIRLRIEDTFDVKL
;
A
#
# COMPACT_ATOMS: atom_id res chain seq x y z
N MET A 1 -24.96 65.60 -14.76
CA MET A 1 -25.18 64.69 -13.58
C MET A 1 -24.99 63.28 -14.04
N SER A 2 -23.81 62.78 -13.82
CA SER A 2 -23.45 61.38 -14.18
C SER A 2 -23.70 60.52 -12.95
N LYS A 3 -24.62 59.55 -13.05
CA LYS A 3 -24.85 58.55 -12.03
C LYS A 3 -23.80 57.42 -12.20
N THR A 4 -22.81 57.41 -11.31
CA THR A 4 -21.89 56.29 -11.15
C THR A 4 -22.68 55.12 -10.56
N ILE A 5 -22.88 54.12 -11.39
CA ILE A 5 -23.41 52.80 -10.91
C ILE A 5 -22.23 52.11 -10.24
N MET A 6 -22.27 52.01 -8.91
CA MET A 6 -21.39 51.09 -8.18
C MET A 6 -21.80 49.66 -8.57
N LYS A 7 -20.88 48.97 -9.22
CA LYS A 7 -20.98 47.52 -9.37
C LYS A 7 -20.84 46.90 -7.99
N ASP A 8 -21.89 46.26 -7.50
CA ASP A 8 -21.79 45.30 -6.41
C ASP A 8 -20.75 44.24 -6.81
N LYS A 9 -19.64 44.25 -6.09
CA LYS A 9 -18.72 43.12 -6.14
C LYS A 9 -19.47 41.92 -5.54
N ASP A 10 -19.71 40.91 -6.37
CA ASP A 10 -20.15 39.61 -5.98
C ASP A 10 -19.25 39.10 -4.83
N MET A 11 -19.74 39.17 -3.62
CA MET A 11 -19.19 38.38 -2.54
C MET A 11 -19.59 36.93 -2.86
N GLU A 12 -18.74 36.24 -3.66
CA GLU A 12 -18.75 34.78 -3.62
C GLU A 12 -18.54 34.38 -2.16
N THR A 13 -19.64 34.04 -1.49
CA THR A 13 -19.59 33.41 -0.17
C THR A 13 -18.90 32.07 -0.35
N SER A 14 -17.58 32.05 -0.13
CA SER A 14 -16.79 30.83 -0.20
C SER A 14 -17.37 29.86 0.84
N ILE A 15 -17.76 28.68 0.38
CA ILE A 15 -18.24 27.60 1.24
C ILE A 15 -17.13 27.30 2.25
N PRO A 16 -17.43 27.27 3.57
CA PRO A 16 -16.41 27.01 4.58
C PRO A 16 -15.81 25.62 4.38
N THR A 17 -14.51 25.51 4.53
CA THR A 17 -13.80 24.22 4.48
C THR A 17 -13.79 23.60 5.88
N LEU A 18 -14.14 22.33 5.98
CA LEU A 18 -14.07 21.58 7.22
C LEU A 18 -12.61 21.49 7.70
N ALA A 19 -12.40 21.73 8.98
CA ALA A 19 -11.07 21.59 9.58
C ALA A 19 -10.58 20.13 9.51
N VAL A 20 -9.28 19.95 9.26
CA VAL A 20 -8.65 18.63 9.30
C VAL A 20 -8.52 18.21 10.78
N ASP A 21 -8.97 17.01 11.08
CA ASP A 21 -8.67 16.37 12.36
C ASP A 21 -7.25 15.81 12.29
N PHE A 22 -6.29 16.49 12.94
CA PHE A 22 -4.88 16.12 12.89
C PHE A 22 -4.54 14.94 13.80
N ASP A 23 -5.33 14.66 14.82
CA ASP A 23 -5.04 13.61 15.81
C ASP A 23 -4.93 12.23 15.14
N GLN A 24 -5.73 11.96 14.12
CA GLN A 24 -5.68 10.70 13.36
C GLN A 24 -4.37 10.47 12.60
N TYR A 25 -3.59 11.54 12.34
CA TYR A 25 -2.31 11.48 11.62
C TYR A 25 -1.09 11.63 12.54
N ASP A 26 -1.30 11.82 13.85
CA ASP A 26 -0.20 11.96 14.81
C ASP A 26 0.69 10.70 14.77
N PRO A 27 2.01 10.86 14.65
CA PRO A 27 2.95 9.73 14.67
C PRO A 27 2.79 8.79 15.86
N LYS A 28 2.27 9.27 17.00
CA LYS A 28 2.00 8.44 18.18
C LYS A 28 0.86 7.45 17.96
N ASN A 29 -0.08 7.80 17.10
CA ASN A 29 -1.27 7.02 16.80
C ASN A 29 -1.07 6.04 15.62
N ILE A 30 0.12 6.03 15.01
CA ILE A 30 0.41 5.07 13.92
C ILE A 30 0.40 3.66 14.50
N ASP A 31 -0.48 2.83 13.94
CA ASP A 31 -0.53 1.42 14.25
C ASP A 31 0.59 0.66 13.53
N VAL A 32 1.34 -0.13 14.32
CA VAL A 32 2.35 -1.09 13.84
C VAL A 32 2.02 -2.41 14.51
N TRP A 33 1.37 -3.28 13.77
CA TRP A 33 0.74 -4.50 14.28
C TRP A 33 1.68 -5.69 14.40
N GLU A 34 2.90 -5.58 13.86
CA GLU A 34 3.91 -6.63 13.85
C GLU A 34 5.31 -6.02 13.71
N GLU A 35 6.34 -6.70 14.17
CA GLU A 35 7.72 -6.28 13.95
C GLU A 35 8.12 -6.51 12.49
N TYR A 36 8.69 -5.50 11.83
CA TYR A 36 9.22 -5.63 10.49
C TYR A 36 10.65 -6.18 10.52
N ILE A 37 10.83 -7.34 9.92
CA ILE A 37 12.15 -7.98 9.77
C ILE A 37 12.70 -7.67 8.38
N PRO A 38 13.79 -6.88 8.26
CA PRO A 38 14.40 -6.55 6.98
C PRO A 38 15.02 -7.79 6.31
N ILE A 39 14.81 -7.93 5.00
CA ILE A 39 15.39 -9.00 4.19
C ILE A 39 16.45 -8.52 3.18
N GLY A 40 16.77 -7.23 3.23
CA GLY A 40 17.75 -6.59 2.37
C GLY A 40 18.02 -5.16 2.81
N ASN A 41 18.16 -4.25 1.87
CA ASN A 41 18.38 -2.83 2.15
C ASN A 41 17.13 -1.97 1.97
N GLU A 42 15.95 -2.60 1.87
CA GLU A 42 14.68 -1.92 1.61
C GLU A 42 14.31 -0.95 2.75
N LYS A 43 14.56 -1.33 4.01
CA LYS A 43 14.31 -0.45 5.17
C LYS A 43 15.17 0.81 5.11
N GLU A 44 16.45 0.68 4.79
CA GLU A 44 17.36 1.82 4.67
C GLU A 44 16.96 2.75 3.53
N ARG A 45 16.69 2.18 2.34
CA ARG A 45 16.33 2.94 1.14
C ARG A 45 15.01 3.68 1.33
N LEU A 46 13.99 3.01 1.87
CA LEU A 46 12.70 3.63 2.12
C LEU A 46 12.79 4.70 3.22
N THR A 47 13.59 4.45 4.28
CA THR A 47 13.85 5.45 5.31
C THR A 47 14.49 6.70 4.72
N MET A 48 15.48 6.54 3.84
CA MET A 48 16.10 7.68 3.15
C MET A 48 15.09 8.44 2.29
N ALA A 49 14.25 7.74 1.52
CA ALA A 49 13.22 8.36 0.69
C ALA A 49 12.22 9.15 1.52
N ILE A 50 11.69 8.58 2.60
CA ILE A 50 10.73 9.23 3.49
C ILE A 50 11.35 10.45 4.18
N LYS A 51 12.55 10.31 4.76
CA LYS A 51 13.22 11.41 5.48
C LYS A 51 13.65 12.56 4.59
N SER A 52 14.10 12.29 3.37
CA SER A 52 14.46 13.35 2.41
C SER A 52 13.22 14.04 1.86
N ALA A 53 12.20 13.29 1.48
CA ALA A 53 10.97 13.75 0.84
C ALA A 53 11.20 14.61 -0.42
N ASN A 54 12.36 14.48 -1.06
CA ASN A 54 12.73 15.29 -2.22
C ASN A 54 11.96 14.89 -3.48
N LEU A 55 11.83 13.59 -3.70
CA LEU A 55 11.15 13.01 -4.85
C LEU A 55 10.13 11.97 -4.37
N PRO A 56 9.01 11.81 -5.08
CA PRO A 56 8.11 10.68 -4.86
C PRO A 56 8.85 9.36 -5.07
N TYR A 57 8.50 8.35 -4.27
CA TYR A 57 9.16 7.05 -4.31
C TYR A 57 8.18 5.94 -4.62
N LEU A 58 8.53 5.10 -5.58
CA LEU A 58 7.73 3.97 -6.05
C LEU A 58 8.34 2.65 -5.59
N ILE A 59 7.52 1.80 -4.99
CA ILE A 59 7.91 0.44 -4.63
C ILE A 59 7.15 -0.52 -5.53
N GLU A 60 7.86 -1.26 -6.36
CA GLU A 60 7.30 -2.34 -7.17
C GLU A 60 7.65 -3.67 -6.54
N SER A 61 6.68 -4.45 -6.12
CA SER A 61 6.90 -5.80 -5.58
C SER A 61 5.63 -6.62 -5.57
N GLU A 62 5.79 -7.94 -5.41
CA GLU A 62 4.69 -8.87 -5.17
C GLU A 62 3.88 -8.48 -3.92
N LYS A 63 2.64 -8.97 -3.86
CA LYS A 63 1.77 -8.79 -2.68
C LYS A 63 2.36 -9.47 -1.44
N GLY A 64 2.01 -8.95 -0.26
CA GLY A 64 2.37 -9.59 1.00
C GLY A 64 3.84 -9.53 1.42
N GLN A 65 4.66 -8.64 0.82
CA GLN A 65 6.07 -8.42 1.19
C GLN A 65 6.27 -7.33 2.27
N GLY A 66 5.24 -6.95 3.01
CA GLY A 66 5.38 -6.02 4.13
C GLY A 66 5.55 -4.55 3.79
N LYS A 67 5.29 -4.09 2.54
CA LYS A 67 5.42 -2.68 2.12
C LYS A 67 4.71 -1.70 3.07
N THR A 68 3.47 -1.97 3.39
CA THR A 68 2.64 -1.14 4.27
C THR A 68 3.20 -1.14 5.69
N LEU A 69 3.49 -2.32 6.25
CA LEU A 69 4.08 -2.48 7.58
C LEU A 69 5.40 -1.70 7.71
N LEU A 70 6.30 -1.83 6.72
CA LEU A 70 7.56 -1.10 6.71
C LEU A 70 7.36 0.41 6.70
N THR A 71 6.43 0.92 5.88
CA THR A 71 6.14 2.36 5.82
C THR A 71 5.61 2.87 7.17
N HIS A 72 4.67 2.16 7.79
CA HIS A 72 4.16 2.47 9.13
C HIS A 72 5.28 2.46 10.18
N THR A 73 6.10 1.41 10.19
CA THR A 73 7.25 1.28 11.10
C THR A 73 8.19 2.47 10.98
N ILE A 74 8.61 2.83 9.76
CA ILE A 74 9.52 3.96 9.53
C ILE A 74 8.91 5.28 9.99
N CYS A 75 7.64 5.53 9.66
CA CYS A 75 6.95 6.76 10.06
C CYS A 75 6.86 6.88 11.58
N LYS A 76 6.48 5.81 12.28
CA LYS A 76 6.41 5.76 13.75
C LYS A 76 7.78 5.97 14.40
N GLU A 77 8.81 5.21 13.98
CA GLU A 77 10.17 5.30 14.50
C GLU A 77 10.78 6.70 14.36
N ASN A 78 10.45 7.39 13.26
CA ASN A 78 11.02 8.71 12.95
C ASN A 78 10.09 9.88 13.28
N LYS A 79 8.94 9.62 13.94
CA LYS A 79 7.95 10.64 14.33
C LYS A 79 7.45 11.48 13.16
N ILE A 80 7.17 10.81 12.02
CA ILE A 80 6.67 11.42 10.80
C ILE A 80 5.16 11.12 10.72
N ALA A 81 4.33 12.14 10.53
CA ALA A 81 2.88 11.96 10.38
C ALA A 81 2.58 11.07 9.16
N LEU A 82 1.60 10.18 9.28
CA LEU A 82 1.27 9.25 8.22
C LEU A 82 -0.15 9.50 7.71
N VAL A 83 -0.26 9.79 6.42
CA VAL A 83 -1.53 9.84 5.70
C VAL A 83 -1.62 8.58 4.86
N ASN A 84 -2.40 7.62 5.33
CA ASN A 84 -2.63 6.33 4.69
C ASN A 84 -4.13 6.16 4.44
N GLU A 85 -4.61 6.66 3.31
CA GLU A 85 -5.98 6.46 2.88
C GLU A 85 -6.00 5.54 1.65
N PRO A 86 -7.02 4.67 1.52
CA PRO A 86 -7.11 3.75 0.39
C PRO A 86 -7.21 4.52 -0.94
N ILE A 87 -6.35 4.17 -1.88
CA ILE A 87 -6.42 4.64 -3.28
C ILE A 87 -6.41 3.42 -4.20
N GLY A 88 -7.10 3.49 -5.34
CA GLY A 88 -7.13 2.35 -6.25
C GLY A 88 -8.24 2.45 -7.29
N VAL A 89 -8.72 1.30 -7.74
CA VAL A 89 -9.87 1.21 -8.65
C VAL A 89 -11.09 1.84 -7.99
N GLY A 90 -11.69 2.83 -8.63
CA GLY A 90 -12.85 3.54 -8.10
C GLY A 90 -12.52 4.83 -7.33
N THR A 91 -11.24 5.14 -7.09
CA THR A 91 -10.84 6.46 -6.57
C THR A 91 -11.28 7.55 -7.55
N LYS A 92 -12.07 8.49 -7.05
CA LYS A 92 -12.62 9.60 -7.83
C LYS A 92 -11.83 10.89 -7.60
N LYS A 93 -12.04 11.86 -8.47
CA LYS A 93 -11.50 13.21 -8.30
C LYS A 93 -11.90 13.84 -6.97
N SER A 94 -13.14 13.61 -6.50
CA SER A 94 -13.63 14.07 -5.19
C SER A 94 -12.80 13.55 -4.03
N ASP A 95 -12.36 12.29 -4.10
CA ASP A 95 -11.60 11.65 -3.02
C ASP A 95 -10.20 12.25 -2.92
N LEU A 96 -9.63 12.67 -4.05
CA LEU A 96 -8.30 13.29 -4.11
C LEU A 96 -8.32 14.80 -3.82
N ILE A 97 -9.31 15.53 -4.34
CA ILE A 97 -9.38 17.00 -4.23
C ILE A 97 -10.28 17.43 -3.09
N GLY A 98 -11.41 16.76 -2.92
CA GLY A 98 -12.48 17.08 -1.98
C GLY A 98 -13.82 17.32 -2.65
N SER A 99 -14.85 17.39 -1.84
CA SER A 99 -16.24 17.52 -2.25
C SER A 99 -17.02 18.50 -1.37
N LYS A 100 -18.08 19.05 -1.94
CA LYS A 100 -19.09 19.80 -1.16
C LYS A 100 -20.01 18.81 -0.47
N GLU A 101 -20.18 19.02 0.81
CA GLU A 101 -21.04 18.20 1.67
C GLU A 101 -22.07 19.09 2.38
N ILE A 102 -23.17 18.49 2.77
CA ILE A 102 -24.26 19.16 3.50
C ILE A 102 -24.52 18.39 4.78
N ASN A 103 -24.53 19.10 5.89
CA ASN A 103 -24.97 18.58 7.17
C ASN A 103 -26.06 19.48 7.78
N ARG A 104 -26.40 19.27 9.05
CA ARG A 104 -27.42 20.06 9.75
C ARG A 104 -27.03 21.55 9.93
N ASP A 105 -25.73 21.84 9.92
CA ASP A 105 -25.18 23.17 10.14
C ASP A 105 -24.98 23.94 8.82
N GLY A 106 -25.21 23.29 7.68
CA GLY A 106 -25.13 23.89 6.36
C GLY A 106 -24.24 23.16 5.36
N THR A 107 -23.80 23.88 4.33
CA THR A 107 -22.90 23.37 3.29
C THR A 107 -21.46 23.70 3.65
N PHE A 108 -20.58 22.68 3.55
CA PHE A 108 -19.14 22.82 3.76
C PHE A 108 -18.37 22.06 2.70
N PHE A 109 -17.08 22.33 2.57
CA PHE A 109 -16.17 21.60 1.70
C PHE A 109 -15.28 20.66 2.54
N SER A 110 -15.36 19.37 2.25
CA SER A 110 -14.46 18.35 2.82
C SER A 110 -13.22 18.20 1.96
N LEU A 111 -12.04 18.35 2.55
CA LEU A 111 -10.78 18.18 1.83
C LEU A 111 -10.56 16.73 1.44
N GLY A 112 -10.17 16.51 0.19
CA GLY A 112 -9.69 15.21 -0.28
C GLY A 112 -8.24 14.95 0.14
N LEU A 113 -7.75 13.78 -0.24
CA LEU A 113 -6.46 13.25 0.18
C LEU A 113 -5.28 14.20 -0.09
N LEU A 114 -5.21 14.83 -1.28
CA LEU A 114 -4.06 15.62 -1.67
C LEU A 114 -3.93 16.95 -0.89
N PRO A 115 -4.97 17.82 -0.82
CA PRO A 115 -4.87 19.04 0.00
C PRO A 115 -4.76 18.70 1.50
N LYS A 116 -5.42 17.65 1.98
CA LYS A 116 -5.32 17.15 3.36
C LYS A 116 -3.88 16.76 3.70
N SER A 117 -3.19 16.01 2.83
CA SER A 117 -1.80 15.61 3.06
C SER A 117 -0.85 16.82 3.17
N ILE A 118 -1.09 17.89 2.41
CA ILE A 118 -0.33 19.13 2.53
C ILE A 118 -0.59 19.82 3.88
N GLU A 119 -1.85 19.90 4.32
CA GLU A 119 -2.20 20.49 5.63
C GLU A 119 -1.59 19.68 6.78
N VAL A 120 -1.62 18.34 6.71
CA VAL A 120 -0.97 17.46 7.69
C VAL A 120 0.55 17.71 7.72
N ALA A 121 1.20 17.79 6.56
CA ALA A 121 2.62 18.09 6.47
C ALA A 121 2.97 19.47 7.02
N ASN A 122 2.12 20.47 6.77
CA ASN A 122 2.29 21.82 7.30
C ASN A 122 2.09 21.88 8.83
N HIS A 123 1.19 21.05 9.37
CA HIS A 123 0.93 20.98 10.81
C HIS A 123 2.06 20.31 11.59
N PHE A 124 2.51 19.13 11.14
CA PHE A 124 3.54 18.34 11.83
C PHE A 124 4.97 18.68 11.38
N GLY A 125 5.15 19.51 10.36
CA GLY A 125 6.44 19.82 9.74
C GLY A 125 6.95 18.72 8.81
N HIS A 126 6.52 17.46 8.96
CA HIS A 126 6.86 16.35 8.09
C HIS A 126 5.73 15.31 8.07
N ALA A 127 5.28 14.95 6.87
CA ALA A 127 4.31 13.87 6.67
C ALA A 127 4.75 12.93 5.56
N CYS A 128 4.26 11.71 5.62
CA CYS A 128 4.33 10.70 4.57
C CYS A 128 2.92 10.44 4.04
N LEU A 129 2.70 10.67 2.76
CA LEU A 129 1.51 10.24 2.02
C LEU A 129 1.82 8.87 1.42
N TYR A 130 1.17 7.84 1.93
CA TYR A 130 1.29 6.48 1.46
C TYR A 130 0.10 6.09 0.60
N GLY A 131 0.37 5.65 -0.62
CA GLY A 131 -0.63 5.17 -1.57
C GLY A 131 -0.40 3.70 -1.91
N ASP A 132 -1.19 2.82 -1.34
CA ASP A 132 -1.16 1.41 -1.70
C ASP A 132 -1.86 1.17 -3.04
N GLU A 133 -1.26 0.36 -3.90
CA GLU A 133 -1.74 0.08 -5.26
C GLU A 133 -2.05 1.34 -6.09
N GLY A 134 -1.22 2.38 -5.96
CA GLY A 134 -1.43 3.71 -6.55
C GLY A 134 -1.65 3.74 -8.06
N SER A 135 -1.18 2.73 -8.81
CA SER A 135 -1.37 2.63 -10.26
C SER A 135 -2.80 2.23 -10.67
N ASN A 136 -3.61 1.69 -9.75
CA ASN A 136 -4.94 1.17 -10.09
C ASN A 136 -6.01 2.25 -10.32
N GLN A 137 -5.62 3.53 -10.31
CA GLN A 137 -6.49 4.65 -10.60
C GLN A 137 -6.66 4.85 -12.11
N GLU A 138 -7.80 5.43 -12.52
CA GLU A 138 -8.02 5.89 -13.89
C GLU A 138 -7.01 6.95 -14.29
N HIS A 139 -6.63 7.02 -15.58
CA HIS A 139 -5.62 7.96 -16.08
C HIS A 139 -5.96 9.43 -15.82
N GLU A 140 -7.23 9.80 -15.88
CA GLU A 140 -7.68 11.16 -15.55
C GLU A 140 -7.44 11.52 -14.09
N VAL A 141 -7.64 10.56 -13.20
CA VAL A 141 -7.39 10.71 -11.76
C VAL A 141 -5.89 10.79 -11.47
N GLN A 142 -5.07 10.01 -12.19
CA GLN A 142 -3.62 10.06 -12.07
C GLN A 142 -3.04 11.44 -12.40
N GLN A 143 -3.68 12.24 -13.30
CA GLN A 143 -3.21 13.59 -13.64
C GLN A 143 -3.23 14.55 -12.44
N LEU A 144 -4.10 14.34 -11.47
CA LEU A 144 -4.21 15.19 -10.28
C LEU A 144 -2.96 15.13 -9.40
N TRP A 145 -2.21 14.03 -9.47
CA TRP A 145 -0.98 13.84 -8.72
C TRP A 145 0.20 14.68 -9.26
N HIS A 146 0.16 15.13 -10.51
CA HIS A 146 1.31 15.79 -11.13
C HIS A 146 1.79 17.01 -10.33
N SER A 147 0.87 17.85 -9.84
CA SER A 147 1.23 19.09 -9.14
C SER A 147 1.77 18.87 -7.72
N ILE A 148 1.40 17.76 -7.08
CA ILE A 148 1.92 17.39 -5.74
C ILE A 148 3.19 16.56 -5.85
N CYS A 149 3.36 15.81 -6.94
CA CYS A 149 4.54 14.99 -7.20
C CYS A 149 5.73 15.76 -7.75
N ASP A 150 5.52 16.96 -8.28
CA ASP A 150 6.62 17.81 -8.77
C ASP A 150 7.07 18.85 -7.73
N GLY A 151 8.05 19.67 -8.09
CA GLY A 151 8.62 20.69 -7.20
C GLY A 151 7.64 21.76 -6.71
N ARG A 152 6.44 21.87 -7.29
CA ARG A 152 5.41 22.82 -6.86
C ARG A 152 4.81 22.44 -5.50
N ARG A 153 4.67 21.14 -5.22
CA ARG A 153 4.09 20.63 -3.98
C ARG A 153 2.81 21.39 -3.58
N SER A 154 1.89 21.55 -4.53
CA SER A 154 0.67 22.33 -4.32
C SER A 154 -0.50 21.79 -5.12
N ILE A 155 -1.71 22.05 -4.63
CA ILE A 155 -2.97 21.69 -5.30
C ILE A 155 -4.02 22.78 -5.05
N VAL A 156 -4.97 22.93 -5.97
CA VAL A 156 -6.11 23.84 -5.80
C VAL A 156 -7.35 23.04 -5.47
N ALA A 157 -8.01 23.40 -4.38
CA ALA A 157 -9.28 22.82 -3.95
C ALA A 157 -10.20 23.93 -3.42
N ASN A 158 -11.50 23.90 -3.74
CA ASN A 158 -12.49 24.89 -3.32
C ASN A 158 -12.05 26.36 -3.55
N GLY A 159 -11.40 26.64 -4.69
CA GLY A 159 -10.90 27.99 -5.01
C GLY A 159 -9.65 28.43 -4.22
N LYS A 160 -9.16 27.64 -3.27
CA LYS A 160 -7.97 27.93 -2.45
C LYS A 160 -6.78 27.07 -2.92
N GLN A 161 -5.59 27.67 -2.96
CA GLN A 161 -4.35 26.94 -3.18
C GLN A 161 -3.81 26.40 -1.84
N TYR A 162 -3.62 25.08 -1.79
CA TYR A 162 -2.90 24.39 -0.75
C TYR A 162 -1.48 24.16 -1.22
N LYS A 163 -0.51 24.60 -0.44
CA LYS A 163 0.91 24.51 -0.77
C LYS A 163 1.73 24.12 0.45
N LEU A 164 2.76 23.33 0.23
CA LEU A 164 3.70 22.97 1.28
C LEU A 164 4.48 24.22 1.75
N ASN A 165 4.48 24.47 3.05
CA ASN A 165 5.19 25.59 3.66
C ASN A 165 6.71 25.38 3.59
N ASN A 166 7.46 26.49 3.60
CA ASN A 166 8.91 26.43 3.66
C ASN A 166 9.38 25.70 4.91
N GLY A 167 10.30 24.74 4.74
CA GLY A 167 10.82 23.90 5.81
C GLY A 167 9.98 22.67 6.13
N CYS A 168 8.72 22.60 5.71
CA CYS A 168 7.90 21.40 5.82
C CYS A 168 8.24 20.40 4.71
N LYS A 169 8.01 19.11 4.99
CA LYS A 169 8.30 18.01 4.08
C LYS A 169 7.07 17.13 3.86
N LEU A 170 6.85 16.72 2.63
CA LEU A 170 5.83 15.73 2.27
C LEU A 170 6.48 14.62 1.44
N ALA A 171 6.75 13.49 2.06
CA ALA A 171 7.13 12.27 1.36
C ALA A 171 5.90 11.69 0.67
N ILE A 172 6.06 11.23 -0.57
CA ILE A 172 5.00 10.54 -1.32
C ILE A 172 5.54 9.16 -1.68
N ILE A 173 4.92 8.13 -1.12
CA ILE A 173 5.31 6.74 -1.32
C ILE A 173 4.15 6.03 -2.00
N TRP A 174 4.40 5.44 -3.16
CA TRP A 174 3.44 4.59 -3.84
C TRP A 174 3.94 3.16 -3.90
N THR A 175 3.00 2.23 -3.81
CA THR A 175 3.27 0.82 -4.11
C THR A 175 2.52 0.40 -5.36
N ILE A 176 3.14 -0.45 -6.14
CA ILE A 176 2.54 -1.11 -7.28
C ILE A 176 2.87 -2.59 -7.27
N ASN A 177 1.98 -3.39 -7.83
CA ASN A 177 2.27 -4.78 -8.15
C ASN A 177 2.91 -4.87 -9.54
N PRO A 178 3.73 -5.90 -9.82
CA PRO A 178 4.26 -6.13 -11.17
C PRO A 178 3.14 -6.17 -12.22
N VAL A 179 3.42 -5.68 -13.43
CA VAL A 179 2.44 -5.52 -14.53
C VAL A 179 1.82 -6.84 -15.00
N THR A 180 2.33 -7.97 -14.54
CA THR A 180 1.83 -9.32 -14.87
C THR A 180 0.42 -9.64 -14.33
N TYR A 181 -0.13 -8.78 -13.46
CA TYR A 181 -1.48 -8.96 -12.93
C TYR A 181 -2.53 -8.42 -13.93
N ALA A 182 -3.46 -9.28 -14.35
CA ALA A 182 -4.59 -8.89 -15.18
C ALA A 182 -5.47 -7.85 -14.47
N GLY A 183 -5.91 -6.83 -15.21
CA GLY A 183 -6.84 -5.79 -14.69
C GLY A 183 -6.19 -4.65 -13.92
N VAL A 184 -4.85 -4.56 -13.87
CA VAL A 184 -4.14 -3.43 -13.28
C VAL A 184 -4.03 -2.29 -14.30
N ASN A 185 -4.57 -1.11 -13.99
CA ASN A 185 -4.29 0.09 -14.77
C ASN A 185 -2.79 0.40 -14.70
N SER A 186 -2.17 0.63 -15.84
CA SER A 186 -0.77 1.02 -15.86
C SER A 186 -0.63 2.48 -15.41
N MET A 187 0.42 2.76 -14.65
CA MET A 187 0.80 4.13 -14.33
C MET A 187 1.17 4.88 -15.62
N THR A 188 0.61 6.08 -15.83
CA THR A 188 0.93 6.89 -17.00
C THR A 188 2.42 7.24 -17.01
N GLU A 189 3.04 7.27 -18.20
CA GLU A 189 4.46 7.61 -18.36
C GLU A 189 4.78 8.99 -17.75
N ALA A 190 3.91 9.97 -17.96
CA ALA A 190 4.04 11.31 -17.41
C ALA A 190 4.08 11.34 -15.87
N LEU A 191 3.32 10.47 -15.20
CA LEU A 191 3.35 10.36 -13.75
C LEU A 191 4.55 9.53 -13.29
N ARG A 192 4.85 8.41 -13.95
CA ARG A 192 5.98 7.53 -13.65
C ARG A 192 7.32 8.29 -13.69
N SER A 193 7.50 9.21 -14.64
CA SER A 193 8.73 10.01 -14.77
C SER A 193 9.02 10.94 -13.58
N ARG A 194 8.04 11.15 -12.69
CA ARG A 194 8.20 11.95 -11.47
C ARG A 194 8.66 11.15 -10.27
N PHE A 195 8.63 9.82 -10.36
CA PHE A 195 9.02 8.92 -9.30
C PHE A 195 10.43 8.39 -9.50
N ILE A 196 11.15 8.25 -8.41
CA ILE A 196 12.26 7.32 -8.28
C ILE A 196 11.74 6.08 -7.54
N GLY A 197 12.46 4.98 -7.56
CA GLY A 197 11.92 3.80 -6.87
C GLY A 197 12.84 2.59 -6.82
N SER A 198 12.30 1.51 -6.29
CA SER A 198 12.95 0.21 -6.24
C SER A 198 11.96 -0.92 -6.54
N ALA A 199 12.44 -1.90 -7.28
CA ALA A 199 11.81 -3.20 -7.35
C ALA A 199 12.33 -4.07 -6.19
N TRP A 200 11.42 -4.73 -5.49
CA TRP A 200 11.77 -5.74 -4.49
C TRP A 200 11.57 -7.11 -5.11
N ASN A 201 12.62 -7.89 -5.09
CA ASN A 201 12.58 -9.25 -5.61
C ASN A 201 11.68 -10.14 -4.75
N TYR A 202 11.22 -11.23 -5.34
CA TYR A 202 10.60 -12.29 -4.56
C TYR A 202 11.63 -12.86 -3.57
N PRO A 203 11.27 -13.06 -2.27
CA PRO A 203 12.22 -13.45 -1.25
C PRO A 203 12.83 -14.82 -1.53
N SER A 204 14.11 -14.99 -1.20
CA SER A 204 14.75 -16.30 -1.19
C SER A 204 14.26 -17.17 -0.04
N ASN A 205 14.58 -18.47 -0.05
CA ASN A 205 14.25 -19.35 1.07
C ASN A 205 14.85 -18.86 2.40
N SER A 206 16.11 -18.37 2.37
CA SER A 206 16.75 -17.82 3.58
C SER A 206 16.07 -16.55 4.10
N ASP A 207 15.57 -15.70 3.19
CA ASP A 207 14.82 -14.50 3.56
C ASP A 207 13.50 -14.88 4.22
N MET A 208 12.72 -15.78 3.61
CA MET A 208 11.46 -16.27 4.17
C MET A 208 11.68 -16.98 5.51
N GLU A 209 12.75 -17.76 5.61
CA GLU A 209 13.13 -18.45 6.84
C GLU A 209 13.38 -17.49 8.00
N SER A 210 14.00 -16.33 7.72
CA SER A 210 14.31 -15.34 8.76
C SER A 210 13.08 -14.56 9.25
N VAL A 211 12.04 -14.46 8.42
CA VAL A 211 10.83 -13.68 8.74
C VAL A 211 9.76 -14.51 9.43
N ILE A 212 9.70 -15.82 9.12
CA ILE A 212 8.64 -16.68 9.61
C ILE A 212 9.06 -17.27 10.97
N ASP A 213 8.17 -17.17 11.95
CA ASP A 213 8.35 -17.87 13.21
C ASP A 213 8.07 -19.38 13.03
N TRP A 214 9.10 -20.20 13.26
CA TRP A 214 9.06 -21.66 13.15
C TRP A 214 8.98 -22.37 14.50
N THR A 215 8.69 -21.66 15.57
CA THR A 215 8.54 -22.24 16.90
C THR A 215 7.45 -23.31 16.88
N ASP A 216 7.71 -24.44 17.52
CA ASP A 216 6.77 -25.57 17.65
C ASP A 216 6.30 -26.21 16.32
N ILE A 217 7.05 -25.98 15.23
CA ILE A 217 6.79 -26.61 13.93
C ILE A 217 7.92 -27.59 13.62
N SER A 218 7.57 -28.79 13.18
CA SER A 218 8.55 -29.79 12.74
C SER A 218 9.29 -29.28 11.50
N ILE A 219 10.55 -28.89 11.69
CA ILE A 219 11.40 -28.29 10.66
C ILE A 219 11.54 -29.21 9.45
N ASP A 220 11.82 -30.50 9.71
CA ASP A 220 12.11 -31.47 8.66
C ASP A 220 10.87 -31.84 7.82
N LEU A 221 9.69 -31.81 8.45
CA LEU A 221 8.44 -32.23 7.80
C LEU A 221 7.70 -31.08 7.09
N ILE A 222 7.89 -29.85 7.52
CA ILE A 222 7.05 -28.72 7.05
C ILE A 222 7.87 -27.56 6.54
N LYS A 223 8.86 -27.08 7.28
CA LYS A 223 9.61 -25.87 6.95
C LYS A 223 10.24 -25.95 5.55
N THR A 224 11.12 -26.90 5.35
CA THR A 224 11.84 -27.04 4.07
C THR A 224 10.89 -27.33 2.90
N PRO A 225 9.93 -28.25 3.01
CA PRO A 225 8.94 -28.47 1.96
C PRO A 225 8.10 -27.22 1.64
N LEU A 226 7.65 -26.47 2.66
CA LEU A 226 6.84 -25.28 2.45
C LEU A 226 7.60 -24.16 1.72
N LEU A 227 8.86 -23.92 2.09
CA LEU A 227 9.72 -22.93 1.42
C LEU A 227 10.02 -23.37 -0.03
N THR A 228 10.25 -24.65 -0.25
CA THR A 228 10.46 -25.20 -1.60
C THR A 228 9.20 -25.04 -2.45
N LEU A 229 8.03 -25.39 -1.91
CA LEU A 229 6.75 -25.20 -2.60
C LEU A 229 6.52 -23.74 -3.00
N ALA A 230 6.84 -22.79 -2.12
CA ALA A 230 6.68 -21.35 -2.40
C ALA A 230 7.54 -20.91 -3.60
N GLN A 231 8.80 -21.37 -3.68
CA GLN A 231 9.68 -21.09 -4.82
C GLN A 231 9.21 -21.75 -6.11
N ASP A 232 8.75 -22.99 -6.02
CA ASP A 232 8.22 -23.73 -7.18
C ASP A 232 6.98 -23.04 -7.75
N ILE A 233 6.05 -22.61 -6.90
CA ILE A 233 4.87 -21.86 -7.33
C ILE A 233 5.27 -20.52 -7.95
N TYR A 234 6.25 -19.83 -7.38
CA TYR A 234 6.77 -18.59 -7.99
C TYR A 234 7.39 -18.85 -9.37
N ALA A 235 8.14 -19.94 -9.52
CA ALA A 235 8.69 -20.32 -10.81
C ALA A 235 7.59 -20.65 -11.85
N LEU A 236 6.50 -21.29 -11.44
CA LEU A 236 5.33 -21.53 -12.30
C LEU A 236 4.66 -20.21 -12.70
N LYS A 237 4.53 -19.26 -11.77
CA LYS A 237 3.99 -17.94 -12.08
C LYS A 237 4.84 -17.19 -13.11
N LEU A 238 6.18 -17.24 -13.00
CA LEU A 238 7.06 -16.61 -13.99
C LEU A 238 6.93 -17.20 -15.39
N LYS A 239 6.49 -18.47 -15.50
CA LYS A 239 6.18 -19.12 -16.78
C LYS A 239 4.78 -18.81 -17.29
N GLY A 240 3.91 -18.24 -16.45
CA GLY A 240 2.51 -18.00 -16.77
C GLY A 240 1.59 -19.21 -16.56
N ASP A 241 2.08 -20.26 -15.89
CA ASP A 241 1.31 -21.47 -15.60
C ASP A 241 0.31 -21.27 -14.47
N VAL A 242 0.56 -20.30 -13.58
CA VAL A 242 -0.33 -19.87 -12.50
C VAL A 242 -0.29 -18.34 -12.35
N GLU A 243 -1.39 -17.76 -11.87
CA GLU A 243 -1.47 -16.30 -11.65
C GLU A 243 -0.95 -15.88 -10.29
N TYR A 244 -1.06 -16.74 -9.29
CA TYR A 244 -0.73 -16.43 -7.90
C TYR A 244 0.62 -17.03 -7.49
N ALA A 245 1.39 -16.29 -6.67
CA ALA A 245 2.55 -16.79 -5.96
C ALA A 245 2.33 -16.67 -4.45
N LEU A 246 2.75 -17.67 -3.67
CA LEU A 246 2.67 -17.61 -2.22
C LEU A 246 3.56 -16.48 -1.68
N SER A 247 2.97 -15.59 -0.92
CA SER A 247 3.68 -14.49 -0.27
C SER A 247 4.18 -14.88 1.12
N ILE A 248 5.07 -14.08 1.71
CA ILE A 248 5.46 -14.22 3.12
C ILE A 248 4.22 -14.25 4.02
N ARG A 249 3.23 -13.38 3.75
CA ARG A 249 1.96 -13.36 4.49
C ARG A 249 1.25 -14.71 4.45
N ASP A 250 1.21 -15.37 3.31
CA ASP A 250 0.56 -16.69 3.19
C ASP A 250 1.31 -17.75 3.98
N LEU A 251 2.63 -17.71 3.99
CA LEU A 251 3.47 -18.63 4.76
C LEU A 251 3.32 -18.39 6.27
N VAL A 252 3.26 -17.14 6.70
CA VAL A 252 2.95 -16.76 8.09
C VAL A 252 1.56 -17.26 8.49
N GLN A 253 0.54 -17.04 7.64
CA GLN A 253 -0.81 -17.56 7.87
C GLN A 253 -0.82 -19.08 7.98
N PHE A 254 -0.05 -19.77 7.11
CA PHE A 254 0.06 -21.22 7.16
C PHE A 254 0.64 -21.70 8.50
N THR A 255 1.75 -21.13 8.95
CA THR A 255 2.39 -21.53 10.21
C THR A 255 1.50 -21.27 11.42
N HIS A 256 0.82 -20.12 11.45
CA HIS A 256 -0.15 -19.83 12.52
C HIS A 256 -1.32 -20.82 12.51
N HIS A 257 -1.93 -21.05 11.37
CA HIS A 257 -3.06 -21.96 11.25
C HIS A 257 -2.66 -23.40 11.58
N TYR A 258 -1.53 -23.87 11.05
CA TYR A 258 -1.03 -25.20 11.35
C TYR A 258 -0.83 -25.42 12.85
N ARG A 259 -0.22 -24.46 13.57
CA ARG A 259 -0.06 -24.56 15.05
C ARG A 259 -1.39 -24.67 15.77
N GLU A 260 -2.41 -23.96 15.31
CA GLU A 260 -3.73 -24.02 15.94
C GLU A 260 -4.40 -25.39 15.80
N ILE A 261 -4.16 -26.09 14.70
CA ILE A 261 -4.89 -27.33 14.37
C ILE A 261 -4.09 -28.59 14.57
N GLN A 262 -2.75 -28.54 14.68
CA GLN A 262 -1.88 -29.73 14.66
C GLN A 262 -2.24 -30.78 15.70
N ASP A 263 -2.72 -30.38 16.90
CA ASP A 263 -3.11 -31.27 17.98
C ASP A 263 -4.63 -31.50 18.07
N LYS A 264 -5.42 -30.89 17.18
CA LYS A 264 -6.89 -30.89 17.28
C LYS A 264 -7.57 -31.74 16.20
N ILE A 265 -6.91 -32.00 15.10
CA ILE A 265 -7.49 -32.72 13.96
C ILE A 265 -6.59 -33.85 13.47
N SER A 266 -7.19 -34.83 12.80
CA SER A 266 -6.48 -36.07 12.38
C SER A 266 -5.49 -35.89 11.24
N LYS A 267 -5.66 -34.81 10.42
CA LYS A 267 -4.83 -34.53 9.23
C LYS A 267 -4.50 -33.03 9.14
N PRO A 268 -3.71 -32.52 10.10
CA PRO A 268 -3.49 -31.08 10.21
C PRO A 268 -2.72 -30.50 9.03
N LEU A 269 -1.76 -31.24 8.46
CA LEU A 269 -0.96 -30.78 7.35
C LEU A 269 -1.81 -30.64 6.07
N GLU A 270 -2.56 -31.69 5.72
CA GLU A 270 -3.44 -31.66 4.53
C GLU A 270 -4.52 -30.57 4.68
N THR A 271 -5.05 -30.38 5.89
CA THR A 271 -6.02 -29.32 6.15
C THR A 271 -5.41 -27.93 5.96
N ALA A 272 -4.26 -27.66 6.57
CA ALA A 272 -3.58 -26.37 6.43
C ALA A 272 -3.19 -26.07 4.95
N LEU A 273 -2.72 -27.08 4.22
CA LEU A 273 -2.41 -26.94 2.79
C LEU A 273 -3.65 -26.62 1.95
N ASN A 274 -4.79 -27.25 2.25
CA ASN A 274 -6.05 -26.97 1.56
C ASN A 274 -6.58 -25.56 1.90
N GLU A 275 -6.61 -25.20 3.18
CA GLU A 275 -7.26 -23.98 3.66
C GLU A 275 -6.41 -22.72 3.44
N VAL A 276 -5.08 -22.83 3.40
CA VAL A 276 -4.21 -21.68 3.23
C VAL A 276 -3.59 -21.61 1.84
N VAL A 277 -3.16 -22.74 1.27
CA VAL A 277 -2.49 -22.74 -0.04
C VAL A 277 -3.49 -22.95 -1.18
N MET A 278 -4.21 -24.07 -1.19
CA MET A 278 -5.10 -24.42 -2.30
C MET A 278 -6.22 -23.42 -2.52
N ILE A 279 -6.70 -22.74 -1.48
CA ILE A 279 -7.75 -21.72 -1.57
C ILE A 279 -7.34 -20.50 -2.41
N LYS A 280 -6.05 -20.28 -2.63
CA LYS A 280 -5.53 -19.15 -3.43
C LYS A 280 -5.67 -19.35 -4.93
N PHE A 281 -5.92 -20.57 -5.36
CA PHE A 281 -6.04 -20.96 -6.77
C PHE A 281 -7.50 -21.26 -7.08
N SER A 282 -8.13 -20.46 -7.95
CA SER A 282 -9.55 -20.61 -8.32
C SER A 282 -9.73 -21.41 -9.59
N GLU A 283 -8.79 -21.31 -10.53
CA GLU A 283 -8.87 -21.98 -11.82
C GLU A 283 -8.61 -23.49 -11.69
N PRO A 284 -9.46 -24.35 -12.24
CA PRO A 284 -9.33 -25.80 -12.10
C PRO A 284 -7.97 -26.36 -12.56
N ALA A 285 -7.40 -25.81 -13.63
CA ALA A 285 -6.10 -26.25 -14.16
C ALA A 285 -4.96 -25.88 -13.21
N GLU A 286 -4.98 -24.67 -12.67
CA GLU A 286 -4.00 -24.24 -11.65
C GLU A 286 -4.10 -25.09 -10.39
N ARG A 287 -5.34 -25.32 -9.89
CA ARG A 287 -5.57 -26.15 -8.70
C ARG A 287 -4.99 -27.55 -8.85
N GLU A 288 -5.20 -28.17 -10.01
CA GLU A 288 -4.66 -29.51 -10.28
C GLU A 288 -3.14 -29.50 -10.31
N LEU A 289 -2.54 -28.51 -10.96
CA LEU A 289 -1.09 -28.36 -11.02
C LEU A 289 -0.48 -28.17 -9.61
N ILE A 290 -1.09 -27.30 -8.81
CA ILE A 290 -0.62 -27.04 -7.43
C ILE A 290 -0.86 -28.24 -6.53
N ARG A 291 -2.00 -28.94 -6.65
CA ARG A 291 -2.26 -30.17 -5.93
C ARG A 291 -1.15 -31.21 -6.16
N LEU A 292 -0.79 -31.46 -7.40
CA LEU A 292 0.29 -32.39 -7.75
C LEU A 292 1.63 -31.95 -7.16
N ARG A 293 1.92 -30.65 -7.15
CA ARG A 293 3.14 -30.12 -6.53
C ARG A 293 3.17 -30.31 -5.02
N ILE A 294 2.05 -30.09 -4.36
CA ILE A 294 1.92 -30.31 -2.91
C ILE A 294 2.11 -31.80 -2.59
N GLU A 295 1.43 -32.68 -3.31
CA GLU A 295 1.53 -34.14 -3.10
C GLU A 295 2.98 -34.63 -3.26
N ASP A 296 3.70 -34.12 -4.27
CA ASP A 296 5.10 -34.46 -4.51
C ASP A 296 6.04 -33.87 -3.45
N THR A 297 5.79 -32.63 -3.01
CA THR A 297 6.67 -31.93 -2.07
C THR A 297 6.55 -32.43 -0.63
N PHE A 298 5.32 -32.79 -0.20
CA PHE A 298 5.02 -33.18 1.16
C PHE A 298 4.77 -34.69 1.35
N ASP A 299 4.78 -35.47 0.28
CA ASP A 299 4.41 -36.91 0.29
C ASP A 299 3.02 -37.17 0.94
N VAL A 300 2.03 -36.32 0.60
CA VAL A 300 0.65 -36.41 1.09
C VAL A 300 -0.31 -36.54 -0.07
N LYS A 301 -1.57 -36.93 0.21
CA LYS A 301 -2.68 -36.88 -0.74
C LYS A 301 -3.70 -35.84 -0.32
N LEU A 302 -3.95 -34.86 -1.20
CA LEU A 302 -4.97 -33.82 -1.03
C LEU A 302 -6.30 -34.20 -1.69
#